data_12d0a0c8745bdac6b53ab97cec539818
#
_entry.id   12d0a0c8745bdac6b53ab97cec539818
#
_cell.length_a   1.000
_cell.length_b   1.000
_cell.length_c   1.000
_cell.angle_alpha   90.00
_cell.angle_beta   90.00
_cell.angle_gamma   90.00
#
_symmetry.space_group_name_H-M   'P 1'
#
loop_
_entity.id
_entity.type
_entity.pdbx_description
1 polymer ?
#
loop_
_entity_poly.entity_id
_entity_poly.type
_entity_poly.pdbx_seq_one_letter_code
_entity_poly.pdbx_strand_id
1 'polypeptide(L)'
;MILDTSALLAILRHESGYEELADAVGRAEVCRLSAATFVEASIVATGQLGDAGGHLLDEFIRQVGIRIEPVNEEQAFVARRVWAEYGRGRHPARLNFGDCFSYALAKSFDEPLLFKCSDFSQTDIEPAVHP
;
A
#
# COMPACT_ATOMS: atom_id res chain seq x y z
N MET A 1 2.76 -9.41 5.20
CA MET A 1 3.28 -8.18 4.54
C MET A 1 2.11 -7.37 4.04
N ILE A 2 2.13 -6.08 4.26
CA ILE A 2 1.08 -5.16 3.81
C ILE A 2 1.54 -4.49 2.52
N LEU A 3 0.62 -4.27 1.58
CA LEU A 3 0.93 -3.63 0.29
C LEU A 3 0.33 -2.22 0.25
N ASP A 4 1.15 -1.26 -0.20
CA ASP A 4 0.68 0.08 -0.50
C ASP A 4 0.33 0.24 -1.98
N THR A 5 -0.51 1.21 -2.30
CA THR A 5 -0.85 1.57 -3.69
C THR A 5 0.39 1.76 -4.56
N SER A 6 1.42 2.43 -4.04
CA SER A 6 2.64 2.71 -4.80
C SER A 6 3.36 1.43 -5.26
N ALA A 7 3.43 0.41 -4.42
CA ALA A 7 4.04 -0.87 -4.77
C ALA A 7 3.18 -1.64 -5.79
N LEU A 8 1.85 -1.69 -5.57
CA LEU A 8 0.92 -2.36 -6.48
C LEU A 8 1.02 -1.78 -7.89
N LEU A 9 0.91 -0.47 -8.01
CA LEU A 9 0.96 0.21 -9.31
C LEU A 9 2.32 0.05 -9.98
N ALA A 10 3.41 0.11 -9.22
CA ALA A 10 4.75 -0.11 -9.75
C ALA A 10 4.88 -1.50 -10.38
N ILE A 11 4.36 -2.53 -9.72
CA ILE A 11 4.37 -3.90 -10.23
C ILE A 11 3.49 -4.01 -11.49
N LEU A 12 2.24 -3.53 -11.43
CA LEU A 12 1.30 -3.64 -12.55
C LEU A 12 1.77 -2.89 -13.81
N ARG A 13 2.51 -1.80 -13.64
CA ARG A 13 2.99 -0.95 -14.73
C ARG A 13 4.43 -1.25 -15.14
N HIS A 14 5.05 -2.25 -14.51
CA HIS A 14 6.48 -2.58 -14.72
C HIS A 14 7.39 -1.34 -14.60
N GLU A 15 7.16 -0.53 -13.58
CA GLU A 15 8.01 0.62 -13.32
C GLU A 15 9.43 0.19 -12.92
N SER A 16 10.41 1.06 -13.13
CA SER A 16 11.79 0.78 -12.73
C SER A 16 11.88 0.26 -11.29
N GLY A 17 12.51 -0.89 -11.08
CA GLY A 17 12.64 -1.55 -9.77
C GLY A 17 11.45 -2.40 -9.35
N TYR A 18 10.47 -2.62 -10.23
CA TYR A 18 9.30 -3.43 -9.90
C TYR A 18 9.65 -4.90 -9.59
N GLU A 19 10.74 -5.40 -10.15
CA GLU A 19 11.16 -6.80 -9.98
C GLU A 19 11.44 -7.11 -8.50
N GLU A 20 12.10 -6.20 -7.79
CA GLU A 20 12.39 -6.37 -6.37
C GLU A 20 11.10 -6.39 -5.54
N LEU A 21 10.13 -5.54 -5.91
CA LEU A 21 8.81 -5.52 -5.25
C LEU A 21 8.04 -6.81 -5.54
N ALA A 22 8.06 -7.27 -6.79
CA ALA A 22 7.41 -8.53 -7.20
C ALA A 22 8.04 -9.74 -6.50
N ASP A 23 9.36 -9.76 -6.37
CA ASP A 23 10.07 -10.81 -5.63
C ASP A 23 9.69 -10.82 -4.15
N ALA A 24 9.54 -9.65 -3.53
CA ALA A 24 9.10 -9.54 -2.13
C ALA A 24 7.69 -10.13 -1.98
N VAL A 25 6.78 -9.81 -2.90
CA VAL A 25 5.43 -10.40 -2.92
C VAL A 25 5.49 -11.93 -3.06
N GLY A 26 6.32 -12.42 -3.98
CA GLY A 26 6.47 -13.86 -4.22
C GLY A 26 7.04 -14.64 -3.03
N ARG A 27 7.85 -13.99 -2.19
CA ARG A 27 8.44 -14.61 -1.00
C ARG A 27 7.56 -14.49 0.25
N ALA A 28 6.59 -13.59 0.25
CA ALA A 28 5.74 -13.37 1.41
C ALA A 28 4.78 -14.54 1.61
N GLU A 29 4.66 -15.01 2.84
CA GLU A 29 3.70 -16.06 3.19
C GLU A 29 2.26 -15.57 3.02
N VAL A 30 1.99 -14.34 3.47
CA VAL A 30 0.67 -13.70 3.35
C VAL A 30 0.86 -12.24 2.94
N CYS A 31 0.13 -11.82 1.91
CA CYS A 31 0.01 -10.42 1.51
C CYS A 31 -1.37 -9.89 1.87
N ARG A 32 -1.41 -8.69 2.44
CA ARG A 32 -2.65 -8.01 2.85
C ARG A 32 -2.73 -6.62 2.23
N LEU A 33 -3.95 -6.19 1.97
CA LEU A 33 -4.25 -4.90 1.37
C LEU A 33 -5.43 -4.28 2.12
N SER A 34 -5.30 -3.03 2.57
CA SER A 34 -6.45 -2.33 3.15
C SER A 34 -7.55 -2.18 2.10
N ALA A 35 -8.81 -2.35 2.52
CA ALA A 35 -9.97 -2.10 1.66
C ALA A 35 -9.95 -0.66 1.10
N ALA A 36 -9.47 0.31 1.86
CA ALA A 36 -9.32 1.68 1.39
C ALA A 36 -8.20 1.80 0.33
N THR A 37 -7.08 1.12 0.53
CA THR A 37 -5.99 1.06 -0.46
C THR A 37 -6.44 0.36 -1.74
N PHE A 38 -7.25 -0.69 -1.64
CA PHE A 38 -7.84 -1.36 -2.80
C PHE A 38 -8.66 -0.39 -3.65
N VAL A 39 -9.50 0.43 -3.02
CA VAL A 39 -10.31 1.43 -3.75
C VAL A 39 -9.42 2.47 -4.42
N GLU A 40 -8.42 3.00 -3.69
CA GLU A 40 -7.47 3.96 -4.24
C GLU A 40 -6.72 3.38 -5.45
N ALA A 41 -6.15 2.19 -5.31
CA ALA A 41 -5.43 1.52 -6.39
C ALA A 41 -6.34 1.25 -7.60
N SER A 42 -7.59 0.86 -7.36
CA SER A 42 -8.58 0.63 -8.42
C SER A 42 -8.89 1.92 -9.19
N ILE A 43 -9.07 3.03 -8.48
CA ILE A 43 -9.32 4.34 -9.09
C ILE A 43 -8.12 4.76 -9.96
N VAL A 44 -6.92 4.67 -9.42
CA VAL A 44 -5.70 5.07 -10.13
C VAL A 44 -5.44 4.16 -11.34
N ALA A 45 -5.56 2.85 -11.18
CA ALA A 45 -5.36 1.89 -12.28
C ALA A 45 -6.37 2.11 -13.42
N THR A 46 -7.64 2.32 -13.09
CA THR A 46 -8.68 2.62 -14.07
C THR A 46 -8.44 3.97 -14.75
N GLY A 47 -8.04 4.98 -14.01
CA GLY A 47 -7.75 6.31 -14.55
C GLY A 47 -6.55 6.32 -15.50
N GLN A 48 -5.55 5.47 -15.27
CA GLN A 48 -4.34 5.42 -16.09
C GLN A 48 -4.41 4.42 -17.24
N LEU A 49 -5.10 3.28 -17.06
CA LEU A 49 -5.11 2.16 -17.99
C LEU A 49 -6.53 1.82 -18.52
N GLY A 50 -7.53 2.60 -18.15
CA GLY A 50 -8.93 2.32 -18.50
C GLY A 50 -9.45 1.09 -17.72
N ASP A 51 -10.56 0.50 -18.22
CA ASP A 51 -11.19 -0.67 -17.58
C ASP A 51 -10.21 -1.86 -17.46
N ALA A 52 -9.27 -1.98 -18.39
CA ALA A 52 -8.23 -3.00 -18.35
C ALA A 52 -7.36 -2.90 -17.07
N GLY A 53 -7.17 -1.68 -16.54
CA GLY A 53 -6.39 -1.47 -15.30
C GLY A 53 -7.04 -2.12 -14.09
N GLY A 54 -8.37 -1.98 -13.95
CA GLY A 54 -9.13 -2.66 -12.89
C GLY A 54 -9.04 -4.17 -13.00
N HIS A 55 -9.15 -4.72 -14.22
CA HIS A 55 -9.02 -6.17 -14.45
C HIS A 55 -7.62 -6.69 -14.13
N LEU A 56 -6.57 -5.95 -14.47
CA LEU A 56 -5.19 -6.31 -14.12
C LEU A 56 -4.98 -6.36 -12.61
N LEU A 57 -5.53 -5.39 -11.89
CA LEU A 57 -5.45 -5.37 -10.43
C LEU A 57 -6.20 -6.56 -9.83
N ASP A 58 -7.42 -6.82 -10.26
CA ASP A 58 -8.23 -7.93 -9.78
C ASP A 58 -7.52 -9.28 -10.02
N GLU A 59 -6.95 -9.46 -11.19
CA GLU A 59 -6.21 -10.68 -11.55
C GLU A 59 -4.95 -10.85 -10.70
N PHE A 60 -4.22 -9.77 -10.45
CA PHE A 60 -3.04 -9.80 -9.58
C PHE A 60 -3.41 -10.18 -8.14
N ILE A 61 -4.47 -9.58 -7.60
CA ILE A 61 -4.98 -9.89 -6.26
C ILE A 61 -5.35 -11.38 -6.17
N ARG A 62 -6.03 -11.90 -7.19
CA ARG A 62 -6.46 -13.29 -7.24
C ARG A 62 -5.27 -14.25 -7.35
N GLN A 63 -4.32 -13.98 -8.24
CA GLN A 63 -3.15 -14.85 -8.46
C GLN A 63 -2.25 -14.94 -7.24
N VAL A 64 -2.01 -13.82 -6.58
CA VAL A 64 -1.18 -13.75 -5.37
C VAL A 64 -1.93 -14.27 -4.15
N GLY A 65 -3.26 -14.21 -4.16
CA GLY A 65 -4.08 -14.51 -2.99
C GLY A 65 -4.05 -13.41 -1.95
N ILE A 66 -3.96 -12.14 -2.39
CA ILE A 66 -3.94 -10.99 -1.48
C ILE A 66 -5.25 -10.92 -0.70
N ARG A 67 -5.15 -10.79 0.61
CA ARG A 67 -6.29 -10.63 1.50
C ARG A 67 -6.64 -9.15 1.62
N ILE A 68 -7.86 -8.79 1.20
CA ILE A 68 -8.38 -7.44 1.42
C ILE A 68 -8.95 -7.38 2.83
N GLU A 69 -8.35 -6.54 3.68
CA GLU A 69 -8.71 -6.39 5.08
C GLU A 69 -9.62 -5.18 5.27
N PRO A 70 -10.70 -5.29 6.04
CA PRO A 70 -11.58 -4.15 6.30
C PRO A 70 -10.88 -3.08 7.13
N VAL A 71 -11.29 -1.82 6.91
CA VAL A 71 -10.92 -0.72 7.80
C VAL A 71 -11.88 -0.73 8.97
N ASN A 72 -11.39 -1.07 10.15
CA ASN A 72 -12.18 -1.04 11.37
C ASN A 72 -11.99 0.28 12.14
N GLU A 73 -12.73 0.44 13.23
CA GLU A 73 -12.67 1.64 14.06
C GLU A 73 -11.27 1.92 14.59
N GLU A 74 -10.58 0.90 15.10
CA GLU A 74 -9.22 1.03 15.61
C GLU A 74 -8.26 1.54 14.54
N GLN A 75 -8.31 0.98 13.35
CA GLN A 75 -7.50 1.43 12.22
C GLN A 75 -7.84 2.86 11.81
N ALA A 76 -9.11 3.25 11.85
CA ALA A 76 -9.52 4.62 11.56
C ALA A 76 -8.90 5.63 12.55
N PHE A 77 -8.86 5.30 13.84
CA PHE A 77 -8.20 6.13 14.85
C PHE A 77 -6.70 6.22 14.63
N VAL A 78 -6.04 5.11 14.28
CA VAL A 78 -4.61 5.10 13.94
C VAL A 78 -4.34 5.96 12.70
N ALA A 79 -5.14 5.82 11.66
CA ALA A 79 -5.01 6.59 10.42
C ALA A 79 -5.13 8.11 10.70
N ARG A 80 -6.10 8.51 11.51
CA ARG A 80 -6.26 9.92 11.91
C ARG A 80 -5.06 10.43 12.68
N ARG A 81 -4.54 9.65 13.62
CA ARG A 81 -3.38 10.01 14.43
C ARG A 81 -2.13 10.14 13.57
N VAL A 82 -1.89 9.21 12.65
CA VAL A 82 -0.70 9.23 11.80
C VAL A 82 -0.73 10.41 10.82
N TRP A 83 -1.90 10.78 10.32
CA TRP A 83 -2.02 11.97 9.49
C TRP A 83 -1.68 13.25 10.28
N ALA A 84 -2.12 13.34 11.53
CA ALA A 84 -1.77 14.47 12.39
C ALA A 84 -0.26 14.55 12.64
N GLU A 85 0.43 13.42 12.69
CA GLU A 85 1.86 13.33 12.98
C GLU A 85 2.73 13.45 11.72
N TYR A 86 2.39 12.74 10.62
CA TYR A 86 3.21 12.62 9.42
C TYR A 86 2.56 13.20 8.16
N GLY A 87 1.39 13.78 8.26
CA GLY A 87 0.59 14.20 7.11
C GLY A 87 1.19 15.34 6.31
N ARG A 88 0.73 15.45 5.06
CA ARG A 88 1.10 16.55 4.16
C ARG A 88 0.80 17.91 4.80
N GLY A 89 1.80 18.81 4.76
CA GLY A 89 1.72 20.11 5.39
C GLY A 89 2.03 20.13 6.88
N ARG A 90 2.31 18.97 7.48
CA ARG A 90 2.63 18.81 8.90
C ARG A 90 4.01 18.23 9.16
N HIS A 91 4.47 17.36 8.25
CA HIS A 91 5.73 16.63 8.41
C HIS A 91 6.39 16.41 7.05
N PRO A 92 7.74 16.32 6.97
CA PRO A 92 8.46 16.05 5.72
C PRO A 92 8.07 14.74 5.03
N ALA A 93 7.56 13.74 5.77
CA ALA A 93 7.02 12.49 5.21
C ALA A 93 5.85 12.75 4.27
N ARG A 94 5.05 13.78 4.54
CA ARG A 94 3.97 14.25 3.66
C ARG A 94 2.95 13.16 3.32
N LEU A 95 2.61 12.31 4.28
CA LEU A 95 1.62 11.27 4.05
C LEU A 95 0.29 11.88 3.57
N ASN A 96 -0.28 11.28 2.53
CA ASN A 96 -1.61 11.65 2.04
C ASN A 96 -2.69 10.79 2.72
N PHE A 97 -3.94 11.03 2.35
CA PHE A 97 -5.09 10.30 2.90
C PHE A 97 -4.94 8.78 2.72
N GLY A 98 -4.59 8.33 1.52
CA GLY A 98 -4.44 6.90 1.21
C GLY A 98 -3.32 6.23 2.00
N ASP A 99 -2.19 6.91 2.15
CA ASP A 99 -1.03 6.40 2.90
C ASP A 99 -1.38 6.05 4.34
N CYS A 100 -2.27 6.83 4.95
CA CYS A 100 -2.68 6.62 6.34
C CYS A 100 -3.34 5.24 6.56
N PHE A 101 -4.05 4.72 5.57
CA PHE A 101 -4.69 3.40 5.68
C PHE A 101 -3.70 2.26 5.51
N SER A 102 -2.72 2.38 4.63
CA SER A 102 -1.61 1.42 4.52
C SER A 102 -0.81 1.37 5.82
N TYR A 103 -0.50 2.52 6.38
CA TYR A 103 0.17 2.63 7.69
C TYR A 103 -0.65 1.96 8.80
N ALA A 104 -1.94 2.30 8.89
CA ALA A 104 -2.81 1.77 9.94
C ALA A 104 -2.92 0.25 9.88
N LEU A 105 -3.03 -0.32 8.68
CA LEU A 105 -3.09 -1.77 8.52
C LEU A 105 -1.77 -2.43 8.93
N ALA A 106 -0.63 -1.86 8.54
CA ALA A 106 0.68 -2.38 8.91
C ALA A 106 0.86 -2.42 10.44
N LYS A 107 0.45 -1.36 11.13
CA LYS A 107 0.48 -1.31 12.60
C LYS A 107 -0.48 -2.29 13.23
N SER A 108 -1.68 -2.44 12.68
CA SER A 108 -2.71 -3.34 13.20
C SER A 108 -2.28 -4.81 13.18
N PHE A 109 -1.56 -5.22 12.13
CA PHE A 109 -1.06 -6.59 11.99
C PHE A 109 0.37 -6.79 12.44
N ASP A 110 1.06 -5.71 12.83
CA ASP A 110 2.50 -5.72 13.16
C ASP A 110 3.31 -6.38 12.02
N GLU A 111 3.00 -5.97 10.80
CA GLU A 111 3.65 -6.49 9.59
C GLU A 111 4.35 -5.37 8.83
N PRO A 112 5.45 -5.66 8.11
CA PRO A 112 6.13 -4.66 7.29
C PRO A 112 5.28 -4.21 6.11
N LEU A 113 5.54 -2.99 5.63
CA LEU A 113 4.86 -2.37 4.50
C LEU A 113 5.73 -2.39 3.25
N LEU A 114 5.16 -2.88 2.15
CA LEU A 114 5.78 -2.80 0.83
C LEU A 114 5.30 -1.53 0.12
N PHE A 115 6.22 -0.64 -0.18
CA PHE A 115 5.96 0.64 -0.85
C PHE A 115 7.11 1.00 -1.78
N LYS A 116 6.84 1.86 -2.76
CA LYS A 116 7.85 2.39 -3.68
C LYS A 116 8.14 3.87 -3.43
N CYS A 117 7.17 4.62 -2.92
CA CYS A 117 7.32 6.04 -2.66
C CYS A 117 8.29 6.33 -1.51
N SER A 118 8.78 7.56 -1.42
CA SER A 118 9.67 7.98 -0.33
C SER A 118 8.95 8.40 0.93
N ASP A 119 7.62 8.49 0.89
CA ASP A 119 6.82 9.08 1.96
C ASP A 119 6.94 8.32 3.27
N PHE A 120 6.89 6.99 3.21
CA PHE A 120 7.00 6.14 4.40
C PHE A 120 8.41 6.04 4.98
N SER A 121 9.45 6.37 4.20
CA SER A 121 10.83 6.24 4.65
C SER A 121 11.20 7.18 5.81
N GLN A 122 10.38 8.21 6.04
CA GLN A 122 10.57 9.16 7.14
C GLN A 122 9.60 8.91 8.30
N THR A 123 8.94 7.77 8.32
CA THR A 123 8.04 7.33 9.39
C THR A 123 8.68 6.18 10.17
N ASP A 124 7.99 5.71 11.20
CA ASP A 124 8.39 4.56 12.00
C ASP A 124 7.88 3.22 11.43
N ILE A 125 7.40 3.23 10.20
CA ILE A 125 6.93 1.99 9.53
C ILE A 125 8.15 1.14 9.15
N GLU A 126 8.05 -0.17 9.38
CA GLU A 126 9.08 -1.11 8.93
C GLU A 126 8.89 -1.36 7.42
N PRO A 127 9.90 -1.07 6.59
CA PRO A 127 9.80 -1.38 5.17
C PRO A 127 9.98 -2.89 4.92
N ALA A 128 9.19 -3.44 3.99
CA ALA A 128 9.32 -4.85 3.59
C ALA A 128 10.57 -5.09 2.72
N VAL A 129 11.02 -4.06 2.02
CA VAL A 129 12.26 -4.07 1.24
C VAL A 129 13.10 -2.89 1.71
N HIS A 130 14.34 -3.17 2.10
CA HIS A 130 15.29 -2.14 2.52
C HIS A 130 16.07 -1.64 1.32
N PRO A 131 16.25 -0.31 1.18
CA PRO A 131 17.04 0.27 0.10
C PRO A 131 18.53 -0.11 0.20
#